data_cad40adc0c0c28149040729f7df65cb9
#
_entry.id   cad40adc0c0c28149040729f7df65cb9
#
_cell.length_a   1.000
_cell.length_b   1.000
_cell.length_c   1.000
_cell.angle_alpha   90.00
_cell.angle_beta   90.00
_cell.angle_gamma   90.00
#
_symmetry.space_group_name_H-M   'P 1'
#
loop_
_entity.id
_entity.type
_entity.pdbx_description
1 polymer ?
#
loop_
_entity_poly.entity_id
_entity_poly.type
_entity_poly.pdbx_seq_one_letter_code
_entity_poly.pdbx_strand_id
1 'polypeptide(L)'
;MKYRKEKLERLARVAHLYYEEDKTQGEIAEILRVSRPLVSRMLNEARSIGIVEIRVRSLTSEPEPLSELLCQTYGLRSGIVVPDEESEDVTHYAMAQRLLAYIYEQQPAVVGIGWGTVIGLAAKRLEGIQVPSLAIQTICPLLGNSNVLSRQYHSDEHVRMFAEACGAQPVFLHAPVYTASEADANMFRETAQYQAVVDQWKKLDLAVAEIHDDSIIQRTGYCGQVNAVGYAAGYGMDAAGKMLSLPHTVMRIPLDMLKQCRRIIGICTADTSIQALQSVLRAGLITDVLAPESVAQQLVSKTQ
;
A
#
# COMPACT_ATOMS: atom_id res chain seq x y z
N MET A 1 0.35 -25.40 -10.20
CA MET A 1 -0.67 -24.34 -10.34
C MET A 1 -2.09 -24.85 -10.05
N LYS A 2 -2.62 -25.84 -10.76
CA LYS A 2 -3.99 -26.37 -10.57
C LYS A 2 -4.32 -26.79 -9.12
N TYR A 3 -3.42 -27.47 -8.43
CA TYR A 3 -3.59 -27.96 -7.05
C TYR A 3 -3.76 -26.83 -6.01
N ARG A 4 -3.11 -25.69 -6.21
CA ARG A 4 -3.21 -24.53 -5.30
C ARG A 4 -4.54 -23.79 -5.47
N LYS A 5 -5.06 -23.70 -6.68
CA LYS A 5 -6.38 -23.11 -6.99
C LYS A 5 -7.51 -23.93 -6.36
N GLU A 6 -7.49 -25.23 -6.52
CA GLU A 6 -8.46 -26.15 -5.92
C GLU A 6 -8.47 -26.08 -4.39
N LYS A 7 -7.30 -25.88 -3.77
CA LYS A 7 -7.20 -25.70 -2.32
C LYS A 7 -7.87 -24.40 -1.86
N LEU A 8 -7.60 -23.28 -2.54
CA LEU A 8 -8.20 -21.97 -2.21
C LEU A 8 -9.72 -21.98 -2.40
N GLU A 9 -10.21 -22.55 -3.49
CA GLU A 9 -11.65 -22.70 -3.75
C GLU A 9 -12.33 -23.55 -2.66
N ARG A 10 -11.64 -24.59 -2.16
CA ARG A 10 -12.15 -25.43 -1.08
C ARG A 10 -12.19 -24.69 0.25
N LEU A 11 -11.18 -23.86 0.57
CA LEU A 11 -11.16 -23.01 1.76
C LEU A 11 -12.27 -21.97 1.70
N ALA A 12 -12.46 -21.30 0.56
CA ALA A 12 -13.52 -20.32 0.36
C ALA A 12 -14.92 -20.95 0.50
N ARG A 13 -15.13 -22.16 -0.02
CA ARG A 13 -16.39 -22.89 0.11
C ARG A 13 -16.71 -23.26 1.56
N VAL A 14 -15.70 -23.71 2.32
CA VAL A 14 -15.87 -24.01 3.77
C VAL A 14 -16.21 -22.74 4.53
N ALA A 15 -15.55 -21.63 4.23
CA ALA A 15 -15.79 -20.34 4.84
C ALA A 15 -17.21 -19.82 4.53
N HIS A 16 -17.66 -19.90 3.29
CA HIS A 16 -19.00 -19.51 2.87
C HIS A 16 -20.07 -20.31 3.62
N LEU A 17 -19.97 -21.64 3.65
CA LEU A 17 -20.89 -22.49 4.37
C LEU A 17 -20.99 -22.14 5.87
N TYR A 18 -19.88 -21.77 6.49
CA TYR A 18 -19.82 -21.47 7.92
C TYR A 18 -20.30 -20.07 8.27
N TYR A 19 -19.83 -19.03 7.53
CA TYR A 19 -20.06 -17.62 7.89
C TYR A 19 -21.26 -16.98 7.20
N GLU A 20 -21.68 -17.50 6.03
CA GLU A 20 -22.80 -16.93 5.26
C GLU A 20 -24.04 -17.83 5.28
N GLU A 21 -23.87 -19.15 5.35
CA GLU A 21 -24.99 -20.10 5.44
C GLU A 21 -25.24 -20.63 6.88
N ASP A 22 -24.53 -20.14 7.89
CA ASP A 22 -24.64 -20.51 9.30
C ASP A 22 -24.56 -22.03 9.57
N LYS A 23 -23.86 -22.79 8.71
CA LYS A 23 -23.67 -24.23 8.90
C LYS A 23 -22.69 -24.51 10.02
N THR A 24 -22.98 -25.50 10.84
CA THR A 24 -22.05 -25.98 11.86
C THR A 24 -20.87 -26.72 11.21
N GLN A 25 -19.73 -26.78 11.90
CA GLN A 25 -18.56 -27.56 11.41
C GLN A 25 -18.88 -29.04 11.20
N GLY A 26 -19.89 -29.58 11.92
CA GLY A 26 -20.37 -30.95 11.73
C GLY A 26 -21.10 -31.14 10.40
N GLU A 27 -22.10 -30.27 10.12
CA GLU A 27 -22.84 -30.29 8.84
C GLU A 27 -21.90 -30.07 7.64
N ILE A 28 -20.93 -29.14 7.76
CA ILE A 28 -19.93 -28.91 6.71
C ILE A 28 -19.08 -30.17 6.48
N ALA A 29 -18.71 -30.86 7.54
CA ALA A 29 -17.96 -32.12 7.46
C ALA A 29 -18.74 -33.20 6.69
N GLU A 30 -20.06 -33.31 6.93
CA GLU A 30 -20.96 -34.21 6.19
C GLU A 30 -21.10 -33.80 4.72
N ILE A 31 -21.39 -32.52 4.44
CA ILE A 31 -21.56 -31.97 3.08
C ILE A 31 -20.31 -32.22 2.24
N LEU A 32 -19.12 -31.99 2.82
CA LEU A 32 -17.87 -32.09 2.09
C LEU A 32 -17.21 -33.48 2.20
N ARG A 33 -17.82 -34.41 2.96
CA ARG A 33 -17.31 -35.76 3.24
C ARG A 33 -15.88 -35.75 3.80
N VAL A 34 -15.66 -34.91 4.81
CA VAL A 34 -14.37 -34.76 5.50
C VAL A 34 -14.57 -34.86 7.02
N SER A 35 -13.48 -34.93 7.78
CA SER A 35 -13.58 -34.93 9.24
C SER A 35 -13.81 -33.52 9.79
N ARG A 36 -14.59 -33.39 10.88
CA ARG A 36 -14.81 -32.12 11.59
C ARG A 36 -13.50 -31.39 11.98
N PRO A 37 -12.45 -32.07 12.49
CA PRO A 37 -11.15 -31.44 12.72
C PRO A 37 -10.51 -30.84 11.47
N LEU A 38 -10.73 -31.42 10.29
CA LEU A 38 -10.24 -30.86 9.03
C LEU A 38 -11.00 -29.58 8.67
N VAL A 39 -12.33 -29.53 8.87
CA VAL A 39 -13.13 -28.29 8.67
C VAL A 39 -12.63 -27.18 9.59
N SER A 40 -12.39 -27.44 10.87
CA SER A 40 -11.83 -26.47 11.81
C SER A 40 -10.48 -25.93 11.36
N ARG A 41 -9.59 -26.80 10.87
CA ARG A 41 -8.29 -26.41 10.34
C ARG A 41 -8.42 -25.55 9.07
N MET A 42 -9.35 -25.90 8.18
CA MET A 42 -9.62 -25.14 6.97
C MET A 42 -10.18 -23.74 7.26
N LEU A 43 -11.05 -23.60 8.26
CA LEU A 43 -11.55 -22.29 8.71
C LEU A 43 -10.43 -21.41 9.30
N ASN A 44 -9.54 -21.99 10.09
CA ASN A 44 -8.38 -21.27 10.62
C ASN A 44 -7.41 -20.87 9.48
N GLU A 45 -7.17 -21.75 8.52
CA GLU A 45 -6.36 -21.45 7.34
C GLU A 45 -7.00 -20.36 6.48
N ALA A 46 -8.33 -20.40 6.27
CA ALA A 46 -9.06 -19.37 5.53
C ALA A 46 -8.93 -17.97 6.19
N ARG A 47 -8.95 -17.90 7.53
CA ARG A 47 -8.67 -16.66 8.28
C ARG A 47 -7.22 -16.22 8.11
N SER A 48 -6.26 -17.13 8.28
CA SER A 48 -4.84 -16.80 8.23
C SER A 48 -4.37 -16.28 6.86
N ILE A 49 -5.04 -16.70 5.78
CA ILE A 49 -4.72 -16.25 4.42
C ILE A 49 -5.67 -15.15 3.90
N GLY A 50 -6.57 -14.62 4.76
CA GLY A 50 -7.42 -13.48 4.44
C GLY A 50 -8.64 -13.79 3.55
N ILE A 51 -9.04 -15.06 3.38
CA ILE A 51 -10.33 -15.42 2.75
C ILE A 51 -11.50 -15.00 3.65
N VAL A 52 -11.30 -15.01 4.96
CA VAL A 52 -12.29 -14.58 5.96
C VAL A 52 -11.72 -13.43 6.78
N GLU A 53 -12.43 -12.31 6.81
CA GLU A 53 -12.15 -11.18 7.69
C GLU A 53 -13.30 -11.03 8.70
N ILE A 54 -12.98 -11.10 10.00
CA ILE A 54 -13.97 -10.92 11.07
C ILE A 54 -13.76 -9.58 11.71
N ARG A 55 -14.77 -8.68 11.63
CA ARG A 55 -14.77 -7.39 12.33
C ARG A 55 -15.76 -7.44 13.49
N VAL A 56 -15.27 -7.27 14.72
CA VAL A 56 -16.09 -7.12 15.91
C VAL A 56 -16.32 -5.62 16.13
N ARG A 57 -17.58 -5.16 16.10
CA ARG A 57 -17.91 -3.78 16.51
C ARG A 57 -17.93 -3.70 18.02
N SER A 58 -17.16 -2.76 18.59
CA SER A 58 -17.32 -2.38 20.00
C SER A 58 -18.68 -1.66 20.19
N LEU A 59 -19.41 -2.02 21.23
CA LEU A 59 -20.70 -1.41 21.57
C LEU A 59 -20.56 -0.34 22.65
N THR A 60 -19.36 -0.03 23.12
CA THR A 60 -19.08 1.06 24.05
C THR A 60 -19.01 2.37 23.29
N SER A 61 -19.61 3.45 23.84
CA SER A 61 -19.47 4.81 23.37
C SER A 61 -18.03 5.26 23.63
N GLU A 62 -17.15 4.97 22.68
CA GLU A 62 -15.75 5.39 22.70
C GLU A 62 -15.61 6.86 22.29
N PRO A 63 -14.54 7.55 22.75
CA PRO A 63 -14.17 8.84 22.20
C PRO A 63 -14.05 8.73 20.66
N GLU A 64 -14.27 9.86 19.99
CA GLU A 64 -14.27 9.95 18.53
C GLU A 64 -13.18 9.04 17.92
N PRO A 65 -13.51 8.15 16.97
CA PRO A 65 -12.54 7.17 16.49
C PRO A 65 -11.27 7.87 16.03
N LEU A 66 -10.10 7.35 16.38
CA LEU A 66 -8.80 7.92 16.03
C LEU A 66 -8.64 8.16 14.52
N SER A 67 -9.31 7.35 13.71
CA SER A 67 -9.45 7.53 12.26
C SER A 67 -10.14 8.84 11.88
N GLU A 68 -11.21 9.25 12.60
CA GLU A 68 -11.93 10.50 12.37
C GLU A 68 -11.10 11.69 12.80
N LEU A 69 -10.41 11.61 13.94
CA LEU A 69 -9.49 12.64 14.40
C LEU A 69 -8.34 12.89 13.42
N LEU A 70 -7.76 11.83 12.83
CA LEU A 70 -6.77 11.96 11.77
C LEU A 70 -7.33 12.70 10.54
N CYS A 71 -8.54 12.32 10.11
CA CYS A 71 -9.20 12.96 8.98
C CYS A 71 -9.44 14.45 9.22
N GLN A 72 -9.93 14.81 10.41
CA GLN A 72 -10.17 16.22 10.77
C GLN A 72 -8.86 17.00 10.88
N THR A 73 -7.83 16.41 11.52
CA THR A 73 -6.55 17.08 11.77
C THR A 73 -5.82 17.44 10.47
N TYR A 74 -5.85 16.57 9.48
CA TYR A 74 -5.08 16.71 8.24
C TYR A 74 -5.94 16.90 6.98
N GLY A 75 -7.26 17.01 7.10
CA GLY A 75 -8.15 17.17 5.96
C GLY A 75 -8.22 15.95 5.04
N LEU A 76 -8.06 14.74 5.62
CA LEU A 76 -8.06 13.50 4.86
C LEU A 76 -9.50 13.02 4.56
N ARG A 77 -9.64 12.23 3.50
CA ARG A 77 -10.92 11.58 3.15
C ARG A 77 -11.15 10.30 3.96
N SER A 78 -10.07 9.61 4.33
CA SER A 78 -10.13 8.36 5.08
C SER A 78 -8.88 8.19 5.94
N GLY A 79 -9.09 7.80 7.20
CA GLY A 79 -8.06 7.37 8.13
C GLY A 79 -8.24 5.87 8.41
N ILE A 80 -7.21 5.08 8.17
CA ILE A 80 -7.19 3.65 8.43
C ILE A 80 -6.18 3.41 9.54
N VAL A 81 -6.66 3.03 10.70
CA VAL A 81 -5.83 2.73 11.88
C VAL A 81 -5.78 1.22 12.07
N VAL A 82 -4.58 0.69 12.20
CA VAL A 82 -4.30 -0.73 12.47
C VAL A 82 -3.78 -0.84 13.89
N PRO A 83 -4.32 -1.74 14.74
CA PRO A 83 -3.76 -1.98 16.06
C PRO A 83 -2.26 -2.30 16.01
N ASP A 84 -1.52 -1.83 17.01
CA ASP A 84 -0.14 -2.26 17.18
C ASP A 84 -0.11 -3.73 17.62
N GLU A 85 0.78 -4.50 17.06
CA GLU A 85 0.97 -5.91 17.34
C GLU A 85 2.20 -6.13 18.26
N GLU A 86 2.49 -7.40 18.59
CA GLU A 86 3.59 -7.77 19.49
C GLU A 86 4.97 -7.28 19.05
N SER A 87 5.15 -7.04 17.74
CA SER A 87 6.36 -6.48 17.16
C SER A 87 6.04 -5.61 15.96
N GLU A 88 6.98 -4.73 15.60
CA GLU A 88 6.88 -3.84 14.46
C GLU A 88 6.73 -4.62 13.13
N ASP A 89 7.44 -5.73 12.97
CA ASP A 89 7.31 -6.59 11.78
C ASP A 89 5.90 -7.16 11.65
N VAL A 90 5.26 -7.57 12.76
CA VAL A 90 3.89 -8.10 12.75
C VAL A 90 2.89 -6.98 12.47
N THR A 91 3.12 -5.79 13.01
CA THR A 91 2.32 -4.59 12.71
C THR A 91 2.40 -4.23 11.22
N HIS A 92 3.61 -4.20 10.63
CA HIS A 92 3.78 -3.97 9.18
C HIS A 92 3.07 -5.04 8.35
N TYR A 93 3.04 -6.28 8.83
CA TYR A 93 2.32 -7.36 8.15
C TYR A 93 0.80 -7.16 8.19
N ALA A 94 0.25 -6.72 9.32
CA ALA A 94 -1.17 -6.35 9.47
C ALA A 94 -1.52 -5.14 8.59
N MET A 95 -0.65 -4.13 8.54
CA MET A 95 -0.79 -2.98 7.65
C MET A 95 -0.79 -3.39 6.17
N ALA A 96 0.10 -4.29 5.76
CA ALA A 96 0.15 -4.80 4.39
C ALA A 96 -1.16 -5.51 4.01
N GLN A 97 -1.72 -6.29 4.93
CA GLN A 97 -3.03 -6.93 4.74
C GLN A 97 -4.15 -5.90 4.61
N ARG A 98 -4.14 -4.87 5.45
CA ARG A 98 -5.16 -3.82 5.41
C ARG A 98 -5.04 -2.95 4.15
N LEU A 99 -3.82 -2.71 3.66
CA LEU A 99 -3.58 -2.05 2.37
C LEU A 99 -4.23 -2.82 1.22
N LEU A 100 -4.04 -4.14 1.16
CA LEU A 100 -4.67 -4.97 0.13
C LEU A 100 -6.19 -4.94 0.20
N ALA A 101 -6.77 -4.98 1.41
CA ALA A 101 -8.21 -4.82 1.62
C ALA A 101 -8.69 -3.44 1.15
N TYR A 102 -7.95 -2.37 1.45
CA TYR A 102 -8.28 -1.02 0.97
C TYR A 102 -8.26 -0.92 -0.55
N ILE A 103 -7.24 -1.46 -1.22
CA ILE A 103 -7.18 -1.49 -2.69
C ILE A 103 -8.39 -2.24 -3.26
N TYR A 104 -8.75 -3.37 -2.64
CA TYR A 104 -9.95 -4.13 -3.01
C TYR A 104 -11.23 -3.31 -2.86
N GLU A 105 -11.41 -2.60 -1.75
CA GLU A 105 -12.58 -1.75 -1.46
C GLU A 105 -12.72 -0.59 -2.46
N GLN A 106 -11.60 -0.03 -2.93
CA GLN A 106 -11.62 1.12 -3.85
C GLN A 106 -11.90 0.75 -5.31
N GLN A 107 -11.72 -0.50 -5.70
CA GLN A 107 -11.92 -1.01 -7.07
C GLN A 107 -11.31 -0.09 -8.17
N PRO A 108 -10.02 0.31 -8.06
CA PRO A 108 -9.39 1.20 -9.02
C PRO A 108 -9.14 0.48 -10.34
N ALA A 109 -9.27 1.17 -11.49
CA ALA A 109 -8.89 0.63 -12.78
C ALA A 109 -7.37 0.78 -13.04
N VAL A 110 -6.76 1.91 -12.63
CA VAL A 110 -5.32 2.16 -12.77
C VAL A 110 -4.71 2.47 -11.42
N VAL A 111 -3.69 1.68 -11.03
CA VAL A 111 -2.99 1.79 -9.75
C VAL A 111 -1.53 2.16 -9.96
N GLY A 112 -1.10 3.23 -9.28
CA GLY A 112 0.31 3.61 -9.17
C GLY A 112 0.91 3.07 -7.87
N ILE A 113 2.02 2.35 -7.97
CA ILE A 113 2.68 1.73 -6.82
C ILE A 113 4.03 2.39 -6.59
N GLY A 114 4.25 2.87 -5.38
CA GLY A 114 5.56 3.32 -4.90
C GLY A 114 6.42 2.19 -4.38
N TRP A 115 7.28 2.52 -3.45
CA TRP A 115 8.13 1.59 -2.72
C TRP A 115 8.00 1.78 -1.21
N GLY A 116 8.47 0.81 -0.44
CA GLY A 116 8.47 0.84 1.02
C GLY A 116 8.28 -0.54 1.63
N THR A 117 8.43 -0.62 2.94
CA THR A 117 8.38 -1.88 3.70
C THR A 117 6.99 -2.51 3.62
N VAL A 118 5.94 -1.74 3.88
CA VAL A 118 4.56 -2.24 3.89
C VAL A 118 4.10 -2.58 2.47
N ILE A 119 4.48 -1.77 1.47
CA ILE A 119 4.19 -2.05 0.05
C ILE A 119 4.88 -3.35 -0.39
N GLY A 120 6.15 -3.53 -0.03
CA GLY A 120 6.90 -4.75 -0.34
C GLY A 120 6.31 -6.00 0.32
N LEU A 121 5.85 -5.89 1.57
CA LEU A 121 5.15 -6.98 2.27
C LEU A 121 3.80 -7.29 1.62
N ALA A 122 3.04 -6.28 1.20
CA ALA A 122 1.79 -6.47 0.47
C ALA A 122 2.02 -7.20 -0.86
N ALA A 123 3.04 -6.78 -1.63
CA ALA A 123 3.46 -7.45 -2.86
C ALA A 123 3.83 -8.92 -2.61
N LYS A 124 4.65 -9.19 -1.60
CA LYS A 124 5.07 -10.54 -1.22
C LYS A 124 3.89 -11.44 -0.82
N ARG A 125 2.87 -10.91 -0.15
CA ARG A 125 1.66 -11.68 0.18
C ARG A 125 0.90 -12.13 -1.04
N LEU A 126 0.96 -11.38 -2.13
CA LEU A 126 0.31 -11.71 -3.39
C LEU A 126 1.07 -12.75 -4.22
N GLU A 127 2.33 -13.06 -3.84
CA GLU A 127 3.16 -14.00 -4.59
C GLU A 127 2.49 -15.37 -4.72
N GLY A 128 2.22 -15.76 -5.98
CA GLY A 128 1.55 -16.99 -6.32
C GLY A 128 0.06 -17.08 -5.93
N ILE A 129 -0.57 -15.97 -5.55
CA ILE A 129 -2.01 -15.85 -5.34
C ILE A 129 -2.63 -15.20 -6.59
N GLN A 130 -3.80 -15.68 -7.00
CA GLN A 130 -4.61 -15.05 -8.04
C GLN A 130 -5.83 -14.43 -7.37
N VAL A 131 -6.04 -13.13 -7.58
CA VAL A 131 -7.18 -12.38 -7.04
C VAL A 131 -8.02 -11.84 -8.22
N PRO A 132 -8.81 -12.71 -8.88
CA PRO A 132 -9.47 -12.36 -10.14
C PRO A 132 -10.65 -11.37 -10.00
N SER A 133 -11.08 -11.07 -8.79
CA SER A 133 -12.22 -10.18 -8.52
C SER A 133 -11.87 -8.69 -8.48
N LEU A 134 -10.61 -8.30 -8.67
CA LEU A 134 -10.19 -6.91 -8.73
C LEU A 134 -10.40 -6.35 -10.14
N ALA A 135 -11.06 -5.19 -10.23
CA ALA A 135 -11.28 -4.48 -11.49
C ALA A 135 -10.02 -3.77 -12.04
N ILE A 136 -8.85 -4.05 -11.46
CA ILE A 136 -7.59 -3.41 -11.84
C ILE A 136 -7.20 -3.84 -13.26
N GLN A 137 -7.12 -2.86 -14.15
CA GLN A 137 -6.73 -3.07 -15.55
C GLN A 137 -5.21 -2.88 -15.73
N THR A 138 -4.64 -1.86 -15.07
CA THR A 138 -3.23 -1.51 -15.22
C THR A 138 -2.60 -1.18 -13.87
N ILE A 139 -1.35 -1.62 -13.71
CA ILE A 139 -0.49 -1.24 -12.60
C ILE A 139 0.80 -0.64 -13.14
N CYS A 140 1.19 0.52 -12.62
CA CYS A 140 2.38 1.26 -13.02
C CYS A 140 3.18 1.76 -11.80
N PRO A 141 4.47 2.05 -11.93
CA PRO A 141 5.25 2.62 -10.84
C PRO A 141 4.96 4.12 -10.68
N LEU A 142 5.07 4.65 -9.46
CA LEU A 142 5.04 6.09 -9.19
C LEU A 142 6.42 6.74 -9.38
N LEU A 143 7.49 5.96 -9.24
CA LEU A 143 8.88 6.42 -9.33
C LEU A 143 9.80 5.28 -9.78
N GLY A 144 11.02 5.63 -10.18
CA GLY A 144 12.02 4.67 -10.62
C GLY A 144 12.53 3.74 -9.52
N ASN A 145 13.40 2.81 -9.89
CA ASN A 145 13.98 1.83 -8.98
C ASN A 145 15.19 2.41 -8.24
N SER A 146 15.34 2.03 -6.98
CA SER A 146 16.56 2.29 -6.21
C SER A 146 17.70 1.36 -6.65
N ASN A 147 18.95 1.78 -6.40
CA ASN A 147 20.13 0.97 -6.65
C ASN A 147 20.50 0.03 -5.48
N VAL A 148 19.70 0.00 -4.40
CA VAL A 148 19.96 -0.90 -3.27
C VAL A 148 19.40 -2.30 -3.52
N LEU A 149 20.01 -3.31 -2.89
CA LEU A 149 19.61 -4.71 -3.07
C LEU A 149 18.24 -5.04 -2.44
N SER A 150 17.76 -4.22 -1.52
CA SER A 150 16.50 -4.48 -0.83
C SER A 150 15.31 -4.32 -1.77
N ARG A 151 14.57 -5.40 -1.98
CA ARG A 151 13.41 -5.48 -2.89
C ARG A 151 12.32 -4.46 -2.60
N GLN A 152 12.18 -4.06 -1.34
CA GLN A 152 11.16 -3.07 -0.92
C GLN A 152 11.34 -1.68 -1.56
N TYR A 153 12.49 -1.40 -2.19
CA TYR A 153 12.78 -0.16 -2.91
C TYR A 153 12.83 -0.32 -4.43
N HIS A 154 12.17 -1.36 -4.97
CA HIS A 154 12.09 -1.64 -6.39
C HIS A 154 10.64 -1.59 -6.89
N SER A 155 10.22 -0.43 -7.37
CA SER A 155 8.85 -0.19 -7.83
C SER A 155 8.40 -1.15 -8.92
N ASP A 156 9.27 -1.43 -9.91
CA ASP A 156 8.94 -2.33 -11.03
C ASP A 156 8.73 -3.79 -10.56
N GLU A 157 9.39 -4.21 -9.48
CA GLU A 157 9.16 -5.53 -8.88
C GLU A 157 7.79 -5.58 -8.22
N HIS A 158 7.42 -4.56 -7.46
CA HIS A 158 6.08 -4.46 -6.88
C HIS A 158 5.00 -4.45 -7.96
N VAL A 159 5.17 -3.65 -9.01
CA VAL A 159 4.26 -3.61 -10.17
C VAL A 159 4.05 -5.01 -10.76
N ARG A 160 5.13 -5.77 -10.95
CA ARG A 160 5.05 -7.14 -11.47
C ARG A 160 4.23 -8.05 -10.57
N MET A 161 4.54 -8.06 -9.26
CA MET A 161 3.89 -8.95 -8.30
C MET A 161 2.40 -8.63 -8.15
N PHE A 162 2.04 -7.36 -8.05
CA PHE A 162 0.64 -6.94 -7.99
C PHE A 162 -0.11 -7.26 -9.29
N ALA A 163 0.50 -6.97 -10.45
CA ALA A 163 -0.12 -7.23 -11.74
C ALA A 163 -0.34 -8.73 -11.99
N GLU A 164 0.63 -9.57 -11.64
CA GLU A 164 0.52 -11.02 -11.75
C GLU A 164 -0.63 -11.56 -10.89
N ALA A 165 -0.76 -11.08 -9.65
CA ALA A 165 -1.81 -11.52 -8.74
C ALA A 165 -3.22 -11.08 -9.19
N CYS A 166 -3.35 -9.86 -9.71
CA CYS A 166 -4.64 -9.28 -10.12
C CYS A 166 -5.02 -9.63 -11.56
N GLY A 167 -4.12 -10.23 -12.35
CA GLY A 167 -4.31 -10.42 -13.79
C GLY A 167 -4.32 -9.10 -14.57
N ALA A 168 -3.71 -8.04 -14.02
CA ALA A 168 -3.64 -6.71 -14.59
C ALA A 168 -2.46 -6.56 -15.58
N GLN A 169 -2.51 -5.54 -16.45
CA GLN A 169 -1.42 -5.19 -17.35
C GLN A 169 -0.32 -4.45 -16.57
N PRO A 170 0.91 -4.97 -16.44
CA PRO A 170 2.02 -4.21 -15.88
C PRO A 170 2.57 -3.22 -16.88
N VAL A 171 2.89 -2.02 -16.41
CA VAL A 171 3.67 -1.03 -17.18
C VAL A 171 4.89 -0.66 -16.34
N PHE A 172 6.10 -0.82 -16.89
CA PHE A 172 7.36 -0.63 -16.18
C PHE A 172 8.06 0.64 -16.60
N LEU A 173 8.70 1.31 -15.64
CA LEU A 173 9.48 2.51 -15.93
C LEU A 173 10.90 2.17 -16.42
N HIS A 174 11.49 1.11 -15.91
CA HIS A 174 12.86 0.66 -16.20
C HIS A 174 13.92 1.78 -16.09
N ALA A 175 13.73 2.70 -15.18
CA ALA A 175 14.65 3.78 -14.93
C ALA A 175 15.10 3.77 -13.47
N PRO A 176 16.33 4.23 -13.17
CA PRO A 176 16.73 4.49 -11.80
C PRO A 176 15.89 5.66 -11.25
N VAL A 177 15.63 5.66 -9.93
CA VAL A 177 14.92 6.79 -9.29
C VAL A 177 15.75 8.07 -9.35
N TYR A 178 17.08 7.96 -9.30
CA TYR A 178 18.01 9.08 -9.38
C TYR A 178 18.96 8.90 -10.56
N THR A 179 19.01 9.90 -11.43
CA THR A 179 19.97 9.96 -12.53
C THR A 179 21.15 10.86 -12.14
N ALA A 180 22.30 10.65 -12.78
CA ALA A 180 23.51 11.43 -12.49
C ALA A 180 23.40 12.89 -12.96
N SER A 181 22.64 13.13 -14.01
CA SER A 181 22.44 14.47 -14.60
C SER A 181 21.01 14.66 -15.13
N GLU A 182 20.66 15.89 -15.39
CA GLU A 182 19.38 16.23 -16.06
C GLU A 182 19.36 15.72 -17.50
N ALA A 183 20.52 15.67 -18.16
CA ALA A 183 20.63 15.10 -19.50
C ALA A 183 20.27 13.61 -19.51
N ASP A 184 20.77 12.84 -18.53
CA ASP A 184 20.42 11.42 -18.38
C ASP A 184 18.92 11.25 -18.11
N ALA A 185 18.34 12.08 -17.22
CA ALA A 185 16.90 12.04 -16.95
C ALA A 185 16.07 12.33 -18.21
N ASN A 186 16.50 13.27 -19.03
CA ASN A 186 15.82 13.62 -20.28
C ASN A 186 15.89 12.48 -21.30
N MET A 187 17.03 11.80 -21.40
CA MET A 187 17.14 10.59 -22.24
C MET A 187 16.08 9.54 -21.86
N PHE A 188 15.89 9.26 -20.56
CA PHE A 188 14.84 8.34 -20.15
C PHE A 188 13.43 8.86 -20.50
N ARG A 189 13.17 10.15 -20.31
CA ARG A 189 11.86 10.78 -20.58
C ARG A 189 11.47 10.76 -22.06
N GLU A 190 12.43 10.76 -22.97
CA GLU A 190 12.21 10.67 -24.42
C GLU A 190 11.91 9.25 -24.91
N THR A 191 12.10 8.24 -24.07
CA THR A 191 11.82 6.85 -24.46
C THR A 191 10.32 6.57 -24.60
N ALA A 192 9.96 5.71 -25.55
CA ALA A 192 8.59 5.21 -25.69
C ALA A 192 8.08 4.53 -24.42
N GLN A 193 8.99 3.91 -23.67
CA GLN A 193 8.69 3.26 -22.39
C GLN A 193 8.24 4.26 -21.32
N TYR A 194 8.94 5.38 -21.19
CA TYR A 194 8.54 6.44 -20.28
C TYR A 194 7.18 7.03 -20.68
N GLN A 195 6.95 7.25 -21.98
CA GLN A 195 5.66 7.77 -22.46
C GLN A 195 4.51 6.80 -22.18
N ALA A 196 4.74 5.49 -22.27
CA ALA A 196 3.73 4.49 -21.88
C ALA A 196 3.35 4.59 -20.39
N VAL A 197 4.30 4.87 -19.50
CA VAL A 197 4.03 5.11 -18.07
C VAL A 197 3.28 6.43 -17.88
N VAL A 198 3.68 7.51 -18.57
CA VAL A 198 2.98 8.82 -18.53
C VAL A 198 1.51 8.67 -18.94
N ASP A 199 1.21 7.85 -19.93
CA ASP A 199 -0.19 7.61 -20.35
C ASP A 199 -1.02 6.87 -19.28
N GLN A 200 -0.39 6.11 -18.40
CA GLN A 200 -1.09 5.54 -17.23
C GLN A 200 -1.21 6.56 -16.11
N TRP A 201 -0.20 7.37 -15.83
CA TRP A 201 -0.28 8.42 -14.82
C TRP A 201 -1.42 9.42 -15.07
N LYS A 202 -1.73 9.73 -16.33
CA LYS A 202 -2.88 10.56 -16.72
C LYS A 202 -4.26 9.95 -16.35
N LYS A 203 -4.31 8.65 -16.11
CA LYS A 203 -5.55 7.88 -15.83
C LYS A 203 -5.57 7.30 -14.41
N LEU A 204 -4.66 7.74 -13.55
CA LEU A 204 -4.42 7.14 -12.25
C LEU A 204 -5.64 7.31 -11.32
N ASP A 205 -6.21 6.20 -10.86
CA ASP A 205 -7.31 6.20 -9.90
C ASP A 205 -6.83 6.17 -8.45
N LEU A 206 -5.76 5.40 -8.21
CA LEU A 206 -5.18 5.20 -6.89
C LEU A 206 -3.65 5.26 -6.96
N ALA A 207 -3.05 6.09 -6.14
CA ALA A 207 -1.61 6.10 -5.86
C ALA A 207 -1.34 5.53 -4.46
N VAL A 208 -0.40 4.60 -4.36
CA VAL A 208 0.05 3.98 -3.10
C VAL A 208 1.47 4.46 -2.82
N ALA A 209 1.65 5.26 -1.78
CA ALA A 209 2.93 5.84 -1.41
C ALA A 209 3.22 5.62 0.08
N GLU A 210 4.36 5.05 0.41
CA GLU A 210 4.85 5.03 1.78
C GLU A 210 5.60 6.32 2.09
N ILE A 211 5.41 6.84 3.30
CA ILE A 211 6.04 8.08 3.75
C ILE A 211 7.38 7.72 4.40
N HIS A 212 8.43 8.46 4.05
CA HIS A 212 9.78 8.24 4.53
C HIS A 212 10.37 9.52 5.10
N ASP A 213 11.31 9.38 6.01
CA ASP A 213 12.19 10.47 6.43
C ASP A 213 13.53 10.43 5.68
N ASP A 214 14.38 11.41 5.97
CA ASP A 214 15.67 11.54 5.30
C ASP A 214 16.60 10.34 5.56
N SER A 215 16.51 9.71 6.73
CA SER A 215 17.32 8.54 7.07
C SER A 215 17.02 7.33 6.18
N ILE A 216 15.77 7.13 5.84
CA ILE A 216 15.32 6.07 4.93
C ILE A 216 15.73 6.42 3.49
N ILE A 217 15.52 7.66 3.08
CA ILE A 217 15.87 8.13 1.73
C ILE A 217 17.36 8.02 1.45
N GLN A 218 18.21 8.36 2.41
CA GLN A 218 19.68 8.19 2.28
C GLN A 218 20.08 6.72 2.03
N ARG A 219 19.38 5.76 2.65
CA ARG A 219 19.62 4.33 2.40
C ARG A 219 19.32 3.92 0.96
N THR A 220 18.51 4.67 0.23
CA THR A 220 18.19 4.40 -1.19
C THR A 220 19.24 4.95 -2.15
N GLY A 221 20.34 5.53 -1.62
CA GLY A 221 21.42 6.12 -2.41
C GLY A 221 21.17 7.58 -2.83
N TYR A 222 20.17 8.23 -2.25
CA TYR A 222 19.90 9.65 -2.45
C TYR A 222 20.55 10.49 -1.35
N CYS A 223 21.21 11.57 -1.75
CA CYS A 223 21.90 12.47 -0.81
C CYS A 223 20.96 13.45 -0.08
N GLY A 224 19.63 13.22 -0.16
CA GLY A 224 18.65 14.09 0.51
C GLY A 224 18.53 15.47 -0.11
N GLN A 225 17.49 16.19 0.25
CA GLN A 225 17.35 17.62 -0.03
C GLN A 225 17.63 18.44 1.21
N VAL A 226 18.37 19.52 1.05
CA VAL A 226 18.55 20.50 2.15
C VAL A 226 17.16 20.97 2.61
N ASN A 227 16.91 20.82 3.92
CA ASN A 227 15.64 21.18 4.60
C ASN A 227 14.43 20.28 4.34
N ALA A 228 14.54 19.16 3.61
CA ALA A 228 13.47 18.19 3.55
C ALA A 228 13.48 17.33 4.83
N VAL A 229 12.33 17.13 5.42
CA VAL A 229 12.16 16.28 6.62
C VAL A 229 11.29 15.04 6.35
N GLY A 230 10.42 15.09 5.35
CA GLY A 230 9.56 13.99 4.95
C GLY A 230 9.43 13.86 3.43
N TYR A 231 9.20 12.64 2.96
CA TYR A 231 9.14 12.30 1.53
C TYR A 231 7.96 11.36 1.24
N ALA A 232 7.27 11.62 0.13
CA ALA A 232 6.26 10.71 -0.42
C ALA A 232 6.27 10.76 -1.94
N ALA A 233 6.16 9.60 -2.60
CA ALA A 233 6.17 9.44 -4.08
C ALA A 233 7.34 10.19 -4.76
N GLY A 234 8.51 10.28 -4.11
CA GLY A 234 9.68 10.99 -4.60
C GLY A 234 9.64 12.51 -4.42
N TYR A 235 8.68 13.07 -3.69
CA TYR A 235 8.60 14.48 -3.33
C TYR A 235 9.04 14.72 -1.89
N GLY A 236 9.89 15.73 -1.67
CA GLY A 236 10.34 16.17 -0.35
C GLY A 236 9.53 17.35 0.18
N MET A 237 9.24 17.38 1.47
CA MET A 237 8.53 18.42 2.18
C MET A 237 9.39 18.97 3.33
N ASP A 238 9.34 20.28 3.56
CA ASP A 238 9.94 20.87 4.76
C ASP A 238 9.07 20.64 6.01
N ALA A 239 9.55 21.05 7.18
CA ALA A 239 8.84 20.87 8.45
C ALA A 239 7.44 21.52 8.50
N ALA A 240 7.19 22.55 7.69
CA ALA A 240 5.91 23.22 7.59
C ALA A 240 4.93 22.51 6.62
N GLY A 241 5.39 21.48 5.90
CA GLY A 241 4.62 20.79 4.87
C GLY A 241 4.71 21.44 3.49
N LYS A 242 5.58 22.42 3.30
CA LYS A 242 5.79 23.02 1.99
C LYS A 242 6.60 22.07 1.11
N MET A 243 6.07 21.75 -0.06
CA MET A 243 6.77 20.96 -1.06
C MET A 243 8.01 21.69 -1.56
N LEU A 244 9.14 21.00 -1.55
CA LEU A 244 10.40 21.52 -2.03
C LEU A 244 10.58 21.26 -3.51
N SER A 245 11.24 22.21 -4.21
CA SER A 245 11.63 22.03 -5.59
C SER A 245 12.73 20.97 -5.66
N LEU A 246 12.43 19.82 -6.25
CA LEU A 246 13.40 18.73 -6.42
C LEU A 246 14.16 18.87 -7.74
N PRO A 247 15.41 18.38 -7.78
CA PRO A 247 16.15 18.28 -9.03
C PRO A 247 15.37 17.53 -10.11
N HIS A 248 15.51 17.93 -11.35
CA HIS A 248 14.95 17.24 -12.50
C HIS A 248 15.53 15.83 -12.71
N THR A 249 16.55 15.46 -11.93
CA THR A 249 17.21 14.15 -11.92
C THR A 249 16.41 13.05 -11.25
N VAL A 250 15.28 13.36 -10.60
CA VAL A 250 14.41 12.34 -9.96
C VAL A 250 13.39 11.83 -10.96
N MET A 251 13.42 10.52 -11.22
CA MET A 251 12.48 9.84 -12.12
C MET A 251 11.24 9.41 -11.34
N ARG A 252 10.15 10.17 -11.48
CA ARG A 252 8.89 9.98 -10.77
C ARG A 252 7.71 10.54 -11.56
N ILE A 253 6.51 10.23 -11.10
CA ILE A 253 5.27 10.86 -11.61
C ILE A 253 5.35 12.38 -11.47
N PRO A 254 4.99 13.17 -12.50
CA PRO A 254 4.84 14.62 -12.39
C PRO A 254 3.78 15.01 -11.34
N LEU A 255 4.04 16.13 -10.63
CA LEU A 255 3.20 16.56 -9.52
C LEU A 255 1.76 16.89 -9.93
N ASP A 256 1.60 17.51 -11.08
CA ASP A 256 0.29 17.84 -11.66
C ASP A 256 -0.54 16.59 -11.95
N MET A 257 0.07 15.52 -12.47
CA MET A 257 -0.58 14.24 -12.68
C MET A 257 -0.91 13.54 -11.36
N LEU A 258 0.03 13.55 -10.39
CA LEU A 258 -0.21 12.96 -9.08
C LEU A 258 -1.38 13.66 -8.36
N LYS A 259 -1.47 14.98 -8.43
CA LYS A 259 -2.59 15.77 -7.87
C LYS A 259 -3.94 15.52 -8.53
N GLN A 260 -3.96 15.03 -9.77
CA GLN A 260 -5.19 14.65 -10.47
C GLN A 260 -5.68 13.26 -10.07
N CYS A 261 -4.85 12.46 -9.38
CA CYS A 261 -5.22 11.16 -8.89
C CYS A 261 -6.40 11.26 -7.92
N ARG A 262 -7.43 10.42 -8.11
CA ARG A 262 -8.64 10.44 -7.29
C ARG A 262 -8.36 10.16 -5.82
N ARG A 263 -7.43 9.25 -5.53
CA ARG A 263 -7.01 8.87 -4.18
C ARG A 263 -5.50 8.65 -4.12
N ILE A 264 -4.90 9.19 -3.09
CA ILE A 264 -3.48 8.98 -2.78
C ILE A 264 -3.42 8.49 -1.34
N ILE A 265 -3.14 7.20 -1.14
CA ILE A 265 -2.96 6.63 0.19
C ILE A 265 -1.51 6.79 0.62
N GLY A 266 -1.31 7.48 1.75
CA GLY A 266 -0.04 7.60 2.45
C GLY A 266 0.08 6.53 3.53
N ILE A 267 1.17 5.77 3.53
CA ILE A 267 1.44 4.75 4.54
C ILE A 267 2.43 5.33 5.54
N CYS A 268 2.01 5.42 6.81
CA CYS A 268 2.80 5.90 7.93
C CYS A 268 3.29 4.69 8.74
N THR A 269 4.60 4.53 8.88
CA THR A 269 5.19 3.48 9.72
C THR A 269 5.85 4.06 10.96
N ALA A 270 6.09 3.25 11.98
CA ALA A 270 6.80 3.65 13.19
C ALA A 270 8.29 3.92 12.93
N ASP A 271 8.86 3.34 11.85
CA ASP A 271 10.24 3.58 11.39
C ASP A 271 10.48 5.04 10.95
N THR A 272 9.41 5.76 10.61
CA THR A 272 9.49 7.14 10.11
C THR A 272 9.21 8.12 11.25
N SER A 273 10.04 9.16 11.38
CA SER A 273 9.86 10.17 12.41
C SER A 273 8.50 10.86 12.30
N ILE A 274 7.86 11.15 13.44
CA ILE A 274 6.56 11.84 13.47
C ILE A 274 6.62 13.19 12.76
N GLN A 275 7.75 13.90 12.86
CA GLN A 275 7.94 15.17 12.16
C GLN A 275 7.87 14.98 10.64
N ALA A 276 8.45 13.92 10.09
CA ALA A 276 8.38 13.61 8.67
C ALA A 276 6.95 13.27 8.25
N LEU A 277 6.27 12.42 9.03
CA LEU A 277 4.87 12.08 8.77
C LEU A 277 3.98 13.32 8.76
N GLN A 278 4.10 14.20 9.78
CA GLN A 278 3.35 15.45 9.87
C GLN A 278 3.64 16.36 8.68
N SER A 279 4.90 16.48 8.25
CA SER A 279 5.29 17.35 7.14
C SER A 279 4.59 16.94 5.84
N VAL A 280 4.57 15.64 5.56
CA VAL A 280 3.92 15.08 4.35
C VAL A 280 2.40 15.23 4.42
N LEU A 281 1.79 14.95 5.57
CA LEU A 281 0.33 15.09 5.72
C LEU A 281 -0.13 16.55 5.61
N ARG A 282 0.62 17.50 6.19
CA ARG A 282 0.35 18.95 6.06
C ARG A 282 0.49 19.46 4.63
N ALA A 283 1.27 18.80 3.79
CA ALA A 283 1.41 19.19 2.39
C ALA A 283 0.12 19.04 1.56
N GLY A 284 -0.89 18.33 2.09
CA GLY A 284 -2.19 18.16 1.44
C GLY A 284 -2.14 17.31 0.17
N LEU A 285 -1.07 16.56 -0.04
CA LEU A 285 -0.93 15.66 -1.18
C LEU A 285 -1.66 14.33 -0.93
N ILE A 286 -1.59 13.83 0.30
CA ILE A 286 -2.20 12.57 0.72
C ILE A 286 -3.70 12.79 0.95
N THR A 287 -4.53 11.92 0.40
CA THR A 287 -5.99 11.96 0.58
C THR A 287 -6.50 10.94 1.60
N ASP A 288 -5.78 9.85 1.76
CA ASP A 288 -6.12 8.74 2.65
C ASP A 288 -4.85 8.30 3.39
N VAL A 289 -4.97 7.89 4.65
CA VAL A 289 -3.82 7.45 5.45
C VAL A 289 -4.02 6.06 6.00
N LEU A 290 -2.94 5.27 6.03
CA LEU A 290 -2.84 4.01 6.74
C LEU A 290 -1.73 4.12 7.78
N ALA A 291 -2.05 3.93 9.06
CA ALA A 291 -1.10 4.07 10.16
C ALA A 291 -1.35 3.04 11.27
N PRO A 292 -0.32 2.62 12.03
CA PRO A 292 -0.50 1.93 13.29
C PRO A 292 -1.11 2.87 14.34
N GLU A 293 -1.79 2.31 15.32
CA GLU A 293 -2.51 3.06 16.36
C GLU A 293 -1.59 4.01 17.12
N SER A 294 -0.41 3.56 17.55
CA SER A 294 0.58 4.37 18.27
C SER A 294 1.06 5.57 17.46
N VAL A 295 1.26 5.41 16.15
CA VAL A 295 1.63 6.50 15.24
C VAL A 295 0.45 7.46 15.06
N ALA A 296 -0.75 6.94 14.86
CA ALA A 296 -1.96 7.74 14.71
C ALA A 296 -2.23 8.62 15.95
N GLN A 297 -2.08 8.06 17.16
CA GLN A 297 -2.18 8.79 18.42
C GLN A 297 -1.17 9.94 18.52
N GLN A 298 0.10 9.69 18.14
CA GLN A 298 1.14 10.71 18.15
C GLN A 298 0.89 11.82 17.11
N LEU A 299 0.36 11.48 15.94
CA LEU A 299 0.02 12.42 14.88
C LEU A 299 -1.08 13.40 15.33
N VAL A 300 -2.08 12.91 16.05
CA VAL A 300 -3.18 13.75 16.55
C VAL A 300 -2.76 14.54 17.77
N SER A 301 -2.05 13.94 18.75
CA SER A 301 -1.69 14.59 20.02
C SER A 301 -0.69 15.75 19.88
N LYS A 302 0.21 15.71 18.92
CA LYS A 302 1.23 16.75 18.68
C LYS A 302 0.74 17.92 17.81
N THR A 303 -0.52 17.93 17.43
CA THR A 303 -1.11 19.00 16.60
C THR A 303 -1.96 19.96 17.45
N GLN A 304 -2.24 19.60 18.71
CA GLN A 304 -2.82 20.48 19.74
C GLN A 304 -1.71 21.30 20.43
#